data_f416356978d143eec36d9a9ffc08f871
#
_entry.id   f416356978d143eec36d9a9ffc08f871
#
_cell.length_a   1.000
_cell.length_b   1.000
_cell.length_c   1.000
_cell.angle_alpha   90.00
_cell.angle_beta   90.00
_cell.angle_gamma   90.00
#
_symmetry.space_group_name_H-M   'P 1'
#
loop_
_entity.id
_entity.type
_entity.pdbx_description
1 polymer ?
#
loop_
_entity_poly.entity_id
_entity_poly.type
_entity_poly.pdbx_seq_one_letter_code
_entity_poly.pdbx_strand_id
1 'polypeptide(L)'
;MELDIVGLVSACSYALDCIEAELVHVTNRHGKRVAYISVCMAERLGIKGRALQDLAICALLHDNALTQYISEEVQKKPDAVNAEGEYDRNAMSELVSEITHKKLGVHCIYGEQNIKKLPFDTDMSGVILYHHENADGTGPFGKRWDEIPLFARIIHICDMVDVIGNSCDFSDGNWVKAQNFIRKNRDILFDSECVDAFLDVFSEENFMSMSQDIFEEELWKTIPRQKRSCDFNTCKNIADFFAQIVDYKSEFTGKHSLGVAQKAAELAEYMGYSEADIEKIYMAGALHDIGKMAIGNEILEKPGRLSDEEFSRMKNHAGYTYMILSDVEDFEEVRDWAAFHHEKLDGTGYPFGRTGAELNEPERIMACVDIYQALTESRPYKSGMTHEKACTILEDMAGKGWIDAAITEKIKECFAATI
;
A
#
# COMPACT_ATOMS: atom_id res chain seq x y z
N MET A 1 11.77 16.14 6.58
CA MET A 1 12.59 15.01 7.11
C MET A 1 13.48 14.41 6.03
N GLU A 2 14.54 13.66 6.38
CA GLU A 2 15.28 12.82 5.44
C GLU A 2 14.54 11.48 5.29
N LEU A 3 14.14 11.10 4.08
CA LEU A 3 13.30 9.92 3.82
C LEU A 3 13.89 9.06 2.70
N ASP A 4 14.02 7.76 2.95
CA ASP A 4 14.21 6.74 1.91
C ASP A 4 12.85 6.42 1.26
N ILE A 5 12.52 7.17 0.19
CA ILE A 5 11.22 7.01 -0.50
C ILE A 5 11.08 5.63 -1.13
N VAL A 6 12.15 5.12 -1.74
CA VAL A 6 12.13 3.79 -2.39
C VAL A 6 11.94 2.69 -1.35
N GLY A 7 12.64 2.80 -0.21
CA GLY A 7 12.47 1.87 0.92
C GLY A 7 11.05 1.89 1.47
N LEU A 8 10.48 3.09 1.69
CA LEU A 8 9.10 3.22 2.18
C LEU A 8 8.08 2.65 1.16
N VAL A 9 8.21 3.00 -0.12
CA VAL A 9 7.33 2.46 -1.16
C VAL A 9 7.44 0.94 -1.25
N SER A 10 8.65 0.39 -1.20
CA SER A 10 8.86 -1.05 -1.24
C SER A 10 8.29 -1.77 -0.01
N ALA A 11 8.46 -1.21 1.19
CA ALA A 11 7.86 -1.75 2.39
C ALA A 11 6.33 -1.77 2.29
N CYS A 12 5.74 -0.65 1.85
CA CYS A 12 4.30 -0.52 1.70
C CYS A 12 3.74 -1.30 0.49
N SER A 13 4.52 -1.55 -0.58
CA SER A 13 4.06 -2.36 -1.72
C SER A 13 3.76 -3.81 -1.34
N TYR A 14 4.38 -4.34 -0.28
CA TYR A 14 3.98 -5.63 0.30
C TYR A 14 2.49 -5.70 0.64
N ALA A 15 1.93 -4.57 1.07
CA ALA A 15 0.50 -4.46 1.32
C ALA A 15 -0.32 -4.61 0.03
N LEU A 16 0.14 -4.07 -1.10
CA LEU A 16 -0.49 -4.28 -2.41
C LEU A 16 -0.39 -5.74 -2.86
N ASP A 17 0.80 -6.35 -2.74
CA ASP A 17 1.02 -7.76 -3.06
C ASP A 17 0.04 -8.69 -2.31
N CYS A 18 -0.30 -8.38 -1.04
CA CYS A 18 -1.28 -9.15 -0.28
C CYS A 18 -2.68 -9.10 -0.90
N ILE A 19 -3.07 -7.95 -1.48
CA ILE A 19 -4.35 -7.79 -2.16
C ILE A 19 -4.35 -8.53 -3.49
N GLU A 20 -3.31 -8.37 -4.28
CA GLU A 20 -3.16 -9.05 -5.57
C GLU A 20 -3.17 -10.57 -5.39
N ALA A 21 -2.51 -11.09 -4.35
CA ALA A 21 -2.54 -12.50 -4.00
C ALA A 21 -3.97 -12.98 -3.66
N GLU A 22 -4.75 -12.16 -2.96
CA GLU A 22 -6.13 -12.49 -2.59
C GLU A 22 -7.09 -12.42 -3.80
N LEU A 23 -6.94 -11.41 -4.65
CA LEU A 23 -7.91 -11.09 -5.71
C LEU A 23 -7.57 -11.72 -7.05
N VAL A 24 -6.30 -11.72 -7.46
CA VAL A 24 -5.86 -12.19 -8.79
C VAL A 24 -4.98 -13.44 -8.72
N HIS A 25 -4.79 -13.99 -7.52
CA HIS A 25 -4.02 -15.22 -7.29
C HIS A 25 -2.56 -15.13 -7.74
N VAL A 26 -1.97 -13.95 -7.75
CA VAL A 26 -0.53 -13.75 -7.95
C VAL A 26 0.17 -14.06 -6.63
N THR A 27 1.38 -14.60 -6.66
CA THR A 27 2.12 -14.90 -5.42
C THR A 27 2.66 -13.63 -4.78
N ASN A 28 2.84 -13.65 -3.46
CA ASN A 28 3.48 -12.57 -2.71
C ASN A 28 4.76 -12.07 -3.39
N ARG A 29 5.02 -10.76 -3.30
CA ARG A 29 6.20 -10.06 -3.85
C ARG A 29 6.19 -9.85 -5.37
N HIS A 30 5.02 -9.90 -5.99
CA HIS A 30 4.86 -9.61 -7.42
C HIS A 30 5.48 -8.25 -7.78
N GLY A 31 5.04 -7.17 -7.15
CA GLY A 31 5.56 -5.82 -7.39
C GLY A 31 7.08 -5.72 -7.23
N LYS A 32 7.68 -6.41 -6.23
CA LYS A 32 9.12 -6.44 -6.03
C LYS A 32 9.86 -7.19 -7.15
N ARG A 33 9.31 -8.30 -7.66
CA ARG A 33 9.92 -9.03 -8.79
C ARG A 33 9.81 -8.23 -10.08
N VAL A 34 8.66 -7.61 -10.35
CA VAL A 34 8.50 -6.69 -11.48
C VAL A 34 9.51 -5.55 -11.40
N ALA A 35 9.69 -4.94 -10.23
CA ALA A 35 10.70 -3.90 -10.01
C ALA A 35 12.13 -4.42 -10.25
N TYR A 36 12.47 -5.60 -9.76
CA TYR A 36 13.79 -6.22 -9.97
C TYR A 36 14.10 -6.43 -11.45
N ILE A 37 13.19 -7.04 -12.19
CA ILE A 37 13.37 -7.26 -13.62
C ILE A 37 13.48 -5.91 -14.36
N SER A 38 12.60 -4.95 -14.03
CA SER A 38 12.59 -3.62 -14.63
C SER A 38 13.91 -2.88 -14.45
N VAL A 39 14.47 -2.93 -13.25
CA VAL A 39 15.72 -2.25 -12.91
C VAL A 39 16.91 -2.88 -13.66
N CYS A 40 16.98 -4.23 -13.72
CA CYS A 40 18.02 -4.93 -14.47
C CYS A 40 17.97 -4.57 -15.97
N MET A 41 16.78 -4.54 -16.56
CA MET A 41 16.59 -4.14 -17.97
C MET A 41 16.98 -2.67 -18.20
N ALA A 42 16.56 -1.79 -17.28
CA ALA A 42 16.83 -0.35 -17.39
C ALA A 42 18.32 -0.04 -17.32
N GLU A 43 19.08 -0.70 -16.46
CA GLU A 43 20.55 -0.58 -16.42
C GLU A 43 21.20 -0.99 -17.75
N ARG A 44 20.72 -2.09 -18.36
CA ARG A 44 21.16 -2.55 -19.67
C ARG A 44 20.86 -1.51 -20.77
N LEU A 45 19.75 -0.79 -20.64
CA LEU A 45 19.36 0.31 -21.54
C LEU A 45 20.07 1.63 -21.18
N GLY A 46 20.97 1.64 -20.20
CA GLY A 46 21.77 2.80 -19.81
C GLY A 46 21.08 3.78 -18.88
N ILE A 47 19.91 3.44 -18.33
CA ILE A 47 19.18 4.23 -17.34
C ILE A 47 19.89 4.09 -15.98
N LYS A 48 20.12 5.22 -15.28
CA LYS A 48 20.90 5.25 -14.04
C LYS A 48 20.37 6.30 -13.07
N GLY A 49 20.83 6.21 -11.80
CA GLY A 49 20.57 7.23 -10.79
C GLY A 49 19.10 7.37 -10.45
N ARG A 50 18.59 8.60 -10.40
CA ARG A 50 17.22 8.89 -9.95
C ARG A 50 16.14 8.35 -10.89
N ALA A 51 16.40 8.32 -12.18
CA ALA A 51 15.47 7.73 -13.15
C ALA A 51 15.27 6.23 -12.91
N LEU A 52 16.31 5.52 -12.43
CA LEU A 52 16.20 4.12 -12.04
C LEU A 52 15.36 3.94 -10.77
N GLN A 53 15.49 4.86 -9.79
CA GLN A 53 14.65 4.87 -8.60
C GLN A 53 13.18 5.13 -8.94
N ASP A 54 12.92 6.11 -9.82
CA ASP A 54 11.57 6.44 -10.25
C ASP A 54 10.90 5.28 -11.00
N LEU A 55 11.65 4.58 -11.87
CA LEU A 55 11.17 3.35 -12.51
C LEU A 55 10.85 2.27 -11.47
N ALA A 56 11.72 2.06 -10.48
CA ALA A 56 11.48 1.07 -9.43
C ALA A 56 10.22 1.39 -8.64
N ILE A 57 9.99 2.67 -8.27
CA ILE A 57 8.77 3.11 -7.59
C ILE A 57 7.54 2.82 -8.47
N CYS A 58 7.57 3.16 -9.76
CA CYS A 58 6.45 2.87 -10.66
C CYS A 58 6.22 1.36 -10.83
N ALA A 59 7.28 0.55 -10.93
CA ALA A 59 7.16 -0.90 -11.04
C ALA A 59 6.59 -1.54 -9.77
N LEU A 60 6.98 -1.05 -8.57
CA LEU A 60 6.40 -1.47 -7.29
C LEU A 60 4.91 -1.11 -7.15
N LEU A 61 4.47 -0.07 -7.83
CA LEU A 61 3.14 0.53 -7.70
C LEU A 61 2.31 0.41 -9.00
N HIS A 62 2.69 -0.42 -9.97
CA HIS A 62 2.02 -0.43 -11.28
C HIS A 62 0.52 -0.76 -11.16
N ASP A 63 0.15 -1.60 -10.22
CA ASP A 63 -1.23 -2.01 -9.93
C ASP A 63 -1.85 -1.31 -8.69
N ASN A 64 -1.33 -0.14 -8.31
CA ASN A 64 -1.72 0.59 -7.09
C ASN A 64 -3.23 0.92 -6.98
N ALA A 65 -3.97 0.87 -8.08
CA ALA A 65 -5.38 1.19 -8.12
C ALA A 65 -6.30 -0.03 -8.31
N LEU A 66 -5.75 -1.24 -8.29
CA LEU A 66 -6.55 -2.47 -8.48
C LEU A 66 -7.61 -2.60 -7.40
N THR A 67 -7.24 -2.38 -6.14
CA THR A 67 -8.15 -2.42 -4.98
C THR A 67 -9.27 -1.39 -5.11
N GLN A 68 -8.92 -0.14 -5.45
CA GLN A 68 -9.90 0.92 -5.66
C GLN A 68 -10.91 0.52 -6.73
N TYR A 69 -10.42 0.04 -7.87
CA TYR A 69 -11.27 -0.31 -9.00
C TYR A 69 -12.20 -1.49 -8.67
N ILE A 70 -11.69 -2.53 -8.01
CA ILE A 70 -12.49 -3.68 -7.60
C ILE A 70 -13.57 -3.25 -6.59
N SER A 71 -13.21 -2.46 -5.58
CA SER A 71 -14.16 -1.94 -4.59
C SER A 71 -15.30 -1.16 -5.27
N GLU A 72 -14.99 -0.25 -6.20
CA GLU A 72 -15.99 0.51 -6.94
C GLU A 72 -16.91 -0.35 -7.82
N GLU A 73 -16.38 -1.40 -8.46
CA GLU A 73 -17.18 -2.31 -9.29
C GLU A 73 -18.07 -3.23 -8.45
N VAL A 74 -17.60 -3.66 -7.28
CA VAL A 74 -18.41 -4.42 -6.31
C VAL A 74 -19.60 -3.59 -5.83
N GLN A 75 -19.38 -2.33 -5.46
CA GLN A 75 -20.47 -1.42 -5.05
C GLN A 75 -21.54 -1.22 -6.13
N LYS A 76 -21.16 -1.32 -7.41
CA LYS A 76 -22.12 -1.23 -8.54
C LYS A 76 -22.95 -2.51 -8.76
N LYS A 77 -22.54 -3.63 -8.16
CA LYS A 77 -23.20 -4.95 -8.29
C LYS A 77 -23.65 -5.47 -6.91
N PRO A 78 -24.70 -4.88 -6.31
CA PRO A 78 -25.19 -5.28 -4.97
C PRO A 78 -25.61 -6.75 -4.91
N ASP A 79 -25.94 -7.37 -6.07
CA ASP A 79 -26.27 -8.80 -6.16
C ASP A 79 -25.04 -9.74 -5.99
N ALA A 80 -23.82 -9.21 -6.00
CA ALA A 80 -22.61 -9.96 -5.70
C ALA A 80 -22.42 -10.22 -4.18
N VAL A 81 -23.26 -9.60 -3.36
CA VAL A 81 -23.29 -9.77 -1.91
C VAL A 81 -24.56 -10.55 -1.54
N ASN A 82 -24.42 -11.65 -0.80
CA ASN A 82 -25.56 -12.43 -0.35
C ASN A 82 -26.38 -11.68 0.73
N ALA A 83 -27.56 -12.20 1.10
CA ALA A 83 -28.43 -11.58 2.11
C ALA A 83 -27.78 -11.48 3.51
N GLU A 84 -26.68 -12.15 3.73
CA GLU A 84 -25.87 -12.16 4.95
C GLU A 84 -24.68 -11.19 4.87
N GLY A 85 -24.53 -10.46 3.73
CA GLY A 85 -23.46 -9.51 3.50
C GLY A 85 -22.13 -10.14 3.10
N GLU A 86 -22.12 -11.45 2.76
CA GLU A 86 -20.92 -12.14 2.31
C GLU A 86 -20.84 -12.09 0.77
N TYR A 87 -19.62 -11.94 0.25
CA TYR A 87 -19.38 -11.99 -1.19
C TYR A 87 -19.60 -13.40 -1.74
N ASP A 88 -20.41 -13.51 -2.79
CA ASP A 88 -20.47 -14.75 -3.56
C ASP A 88 -19.11 -14.96 -4.27
N ARG A 89 -18.38 -16.02 -3.90
CA ARG A 89 -17.06 -16.35 -4.46
C ARG A 89 -17.07 -16.50 -5.98
N ASN A 90 -18.17 -17.03 -6.55
CA ASN A 90 -18.28 -17.18 -7.99
C ASN A 90 -18.50 -15.83 -8.67
N ALA A 91 -19.36 -14.96 -8.10
CA ALA A 91 -19.60 -13.62 -8.62
C ALA A 91 -18.33 -12.76 -8.51
N MET A 92 -17.55 -12.88 -7.41
CA MET A 92 -16.27 -12.21 -7.28
C MET A 92 -15.24 -12.72 -8.29
N SER A 93 -15.12 -14.04 -8.50
CA SER A 93 -14.22 -14.60 -9.50
C SER A 93 -14.60 -14.16 -10.92
N GLU A 94 -15.87 -14.10 -11.26
CA GLU A 94 -16.34 -13.57 -12.55
C GLU A 94 -16.04 -12.08 -12.70
N LEU A 95 -16.25 -11.30 -11.64
CA LEU A 95 -15.96 -9.86 -11.63
C LEU A 95 -14.47 -9.59 -11.80
N VAL A 96 -13.62 -10.27 -11.04
CA VAL A 96 -12.15 -10.17 -11.16
C VAL A 96 -11.71 -10.56 -12.57
N SER A 97 -12.23 -11.66 -13.13
CA SER A 97 -11.95 -12.07 -14.50
C SER A 97 -12.40 -11.04 -15.54
N GLU A 98 -13.55 -10.37 -15.34
CA GLU A 98 -14.00 -9.28 -16.20
C GLU A 98 -13.07 -8.07 -16.13
N ILE A 99 -12.65 -7.70 -14.93
CA ILE A 99 -11.74 -6.59 -14.66
C ILE A 99 -10.38 -6.84 -15.33
N THR A 100 -9.78 -7.99 -15.08
CA THR A 100 -8.43 -8.34 -15.53
C THR A 100 -8.35 -8.65 -17.04
N HIS A 101 -9.44 -8.99 -17.70
CA HIS A 101 -9.41 -9.36 -19.13
C HIS A 101 -10.11 -8.37 -20.05
N LYS A 102 -11.16 -7.68 -19.56
CA LYS A 102 -12.00 -6.82 -20.44
C LYS A 102 -11.87 -5.32 -20.17
N LYS A 103 -11.40 -4.95 -18.98
CA LYS A 103 -11.40 -3.54 -18.51
C LYS A 103 -10.05 -3.12 -17.91
N LEU A 104 -8.96 -3.74 -18.39
CA LEU A 104 -7.60 -3.46 -17.91
C LEU A 104 -7.24 -1.96 -17.84
N GLY A 105 -7.73 -1.15 -18.76
CA GLY A 105 -7.39 0.26 -18.81
C GLY A 105 -7.94 1.11 -17.64
N VAL A 106 -8.94 0.62 -16.87
CA VAL A 106 -9.57 1.46 -15.83
C VAL A 106 -8.65 1.64 -14.63
N HIS A 107 -8.04 0.56 -14.11
CA HIS A 107 -7.10 0.69 -13.01
C HIS A 107 -5.86 1.48 -13.41
N CYS A 108 -5.43 1.41 -14.68
CA CYS A 108 -4.34 2.23 -15.20
C CYS A 108 -4.66 3.74 -15.12
N ILE A 109 -5.91 4.14 -15.43
CA ILE A 109 -6.34 5.55 -15.32
C ILE A 109 -6.28 6.02 -13.86
N TYR A 110 -6.83 5.24 -12.94
CA TYR A 110 -6.81 5.58 -11.51
C TYR A 110 -5.37 5.55 -10.95
N GLY A 111 -4.60 4.52 -11.30
CA GLY A 111 -3.21 4.40 -10.88
C GLY A 111 -2.33 5.56 -11.34
N GLU A 112 -2.49 6.00 -12.57
CA GLU A 112 -1.82 7.19 -13.10
C GLU A 112 -2.18 8.47 -12.32
N GLN A 113 -3.43 8.60 -11.89
CA GLN A 113 -3.86 9.73 -11.07
C GLN A 113 -3.27 9.67 -9.65
N ASN A 114 -3.23 8.49 -9.07
CA ASN A 114 -2.74 8.27 -7.73
C ASN A 114 -1.25 8.61 -7.60
N ILE A 115 -0.42 8.16 -8.54
CA ILE A 115 1.04 8.38 -8.51
C ILE A 115 1.45 9.84 -8.69
N LYS A 116 0.58 10.73 -9.21
CA LYS A 116 0.87 12.16 -9.37
C LYS A 116 1.23 12.87 -8.04
N LYS A 117 0.88 12.27 -6.92
CA LYS A 117 1.21 12.80 -5.60
C LYS A 117 2.64 12.47 -5.16
N LEU A 118 3.29 11.50 -5.82
CA LEU A 118 4.62 11.06 -5.47
C LEU A 118 5.70 11.96 -6.08
N PRO A 119 6.82 12.16 -5.36
CA PRO A 119 7.87 13.10 -5.78
C PRO A 119 8.85 12.44 -6.75
N PHE A 120 8.47 12.29 -8.01
CA PHE A 120 9.36 11.83 -9.07
C PHE A 120 10.31 12.93 -9.54
N ASP A 121 11.55 12.56 -9.89
CA ASP A 121 12.52 13.44 -10.53
C ASP A 121 12.43 13.36 -12.07
N THR A 122 11.89 12.25 -12.59
CA THR A 122 11.68 12.01 -14.00
C THR A 122 10.21 12.20 -14.37
N ASP A 123 9.91 12.57 -15.61
CA ASP A 123 8.52 12.61 -16.08
C ASP A 123 7.95 11.18 -16.17
N MET A 124 7.03 10.86 -15.28
CA MET A 124 6.35 9.58 -15.20
C MET A 124 4.99 9.58 -15.91
N SER A 125 4.65 10.65 -16.65
CA SER A 125 3.38 10.75 -17.35
C SER A 125 3.18 9.60 -18.35
N GLY A 126 2.08 8.88 -18.18
CA GLY A 126 1.74 7.76 -19.04
C GLY A 126 2.43 6.43 -18.66
N VAL A 127 3.30 6.40 -17.67
CA VAL A 127 3.99 5.15 -17.29
C VAL A 127 3.00 4.14 -16.74
N ILE A 128 2.21 4.52 -15.75
CA ILE A 128 1.15 3.65 -15.20
C ILE A 128 -0.05 3.57 -16.14
N LEU A 129 -0.37 4.66 -16.84
CA LEU A 129 -1.51 4.66 -17.76
C LEU A 129 -1.36 3.61 -18.87
N TYR A 130 -0.14 3.44 -19.42
CA TYR A 130 0.12 2.62 -20.61
C TYR A 130 0.87 1.32 -20.33
N HIS A 131 0.99 0.87 -19.07
CA HIS A 131 1.75 -0.34 -18.74
C HIS A 131 1.10 -1.66 -19.23
N HIS A 132 -0.13 -1.63 -19.72
CA HIS A 132 -0.79 -2.74 -20.41
C HIS A 132 -0.97 -2.54 -21.91
N GLU A 133 -0.33 -1.51 -22.48
CA GLU A 133 -0.36 -1.31 -23.93
C GLU A 133 0.53 -2.32 -24.67
N ASN A 134 0.02 -2.84 -25.77
CA ASN A 134 0.75 -3.73 -26.67
C ASN A 134 1.54 -2.93 -27.72
N ALA A 135 2.71 -3.43 -28.10
CA ALA A 135 3.58 -2.75 -29.07
C ALA A 135 2.91 -2.51 -30.44
N ASP A 136 1.98 -3.38 -30.84
CA ASP A 136 1.24 -3.27 -32.12
C ASP A 136 0.00 -2.35 -32.05
N GLY A 137 -0.35 -1.83 -30.88
CA GLY A 137 -1.52 -0.96 -30.66
C GLY A 137 -2.82 -1.70 -30.39
N THR A 138 -2.78 -2.97 -30.03
CA THR A 138 -3.96 -3.76 -29.63
C THR A 138 -4.28 -3.69 -28.14
N GLY A 139 -3.56 -2.87 -27.37
CA GLY A 139 -3.77 -2.65 -25.95
C GLY A 139 -5.00 -1.79 -25.63
N PRO A 140 -5.25 -1.53 -24.33
CA PRO A 140 -6.48 -0.87 -23.84
C PRO A 140 -6.75 0.52 -24.42
N PHE A 141 -5.71 1.29 -24.75
CA PHE A 141 -5.80 2.67 -25.26
C PHE A 141 -5.41 2.81 -26.72
N GLY A 142 -5.00 1.71 -27.37
CA GLY A 142 -4.65 1.67 -28.79
C GLY A 142 -3.36 2.41 -29.14
N LYS A 143 -2.45 2.58 -28.20
CA LYS A 143 -1.15 3.22 -28.38
C LYS A 143 -0.15 2.22 -28.95
N ARG A 144 0.66 2.67 -29.91
CA ARG A 144 1.77 1.88 -30.48
C ARG A 144 3.05 2.14 -29.69
N TRP A 145 4.02 1.24 -29.85
CA TRP A 145 5.27 1.25 -29.09
C TRP A 145 5.99 2.61 -29.06
N ASP A 146 5.95 3.38 -30.14
CA ASP A 146 6.57 4.71 -30.28
C ASP A 146 5.78 5.84 -29.56
N GLU A 147 4.54 5.58 -29.18
CA GLU A 147 3.69 6.47 -28.38
C GLU A 147 3.70 6.12 -26.87
N ILE A 148 4.26 4.94 -26.50
CA ILE A 148 4.27 4.43 -25.13
C ILE A 148 5.60 4.81 -24.47
N PRO A 149 5.60 5.43 -23.28
CA PRO A 149 6.83 5.70 -22.53
C PRO A 149 7.68 4.45 -22.33
N LEU A 150 9.01 4.58 -22.43
CA LEU A 150 9.94 3.45 -22.28
C LEU A 150 9.71 2.70 -20.96
N PHE A 151 9.46 3.40 -19.85
CA PHE A 151 9.23 2.77 -18.56
C PHE A 151 7.95 1.93 -18.54
N ALA A 152 6.89 2.37 -19.19
CA ALA A 152 5.66 1.57 -19.35
C ALA A 152 5.93 0.28 -20.13
N ARG A 153 6.71 0.36 -21.24
CA ARG A 153 7.10 -0.82 -22.04
C ARG A 153 7.96 -1.81 -21.26
N ILE A 154 8.87 -1.30 -20.42
CA ILE A 154 9.69 -2.13 -19.51
C ILE A 154 8.78 -2.82 -18.49
N ILE A 155 7.91 -2.09 -17.80
CA ILE A 155 7.00 -2.66 -16.80
C ILE A 155 6.10 -3.73 -17.43
N HIS A 156 5.55 -3.47 -18.64
CA HIS A 156 4.69 -4.44 -19.35
C HIS A 156 5.34 -5.80 -19.56
N ILE A 157 6.56 -5.85 -20.08
CA ILE A 157 7.26 -7.12 -20.29
C ILE A 157 7.61 -7.79 -18.95
N CYS A 158 7.98 -7.00 -17.92
CA CYS A 158 8.37 -7.52 -16.61
C CYS A 158 7.17 -8.13 -15.87
N ASP A 159 6.02 -7.47 -15.88
CA ASP A 159 4.76 -7.98 -15.33
C ASP A 159 4.38 -9.30 -16.00
N MET A 160 4.35 -9.34 -17.34
CA MET A 160 4.01 -10.57 -18.07
C MET A 160 5.00 -11.72 -17.80
N VAL A 161 6.28 -11.43 -17.63
CA VAL A 161 7.30 -12.44 -17.25
C VAL A 161 7.03 -13.00 -15.87
N ASP A 162 6.70 -12.13 -14.91
CA ASP A 162 6.40 -12.57 -13.54
C ASP A 162 5.12 -13.40 -13.47
N VAL A 163 4.06 -13.00 -14.15
CA VAL A 163 2.81 -13.75 -14.23
C VAL A 163 3.05 -15.15 -14.82
N ILE A 164 3.85 -15.26 -15.88
CA ILE A 164 4.21 -16.57 -16.49
C ILE A 164 5.08 -17.41 -15.54
N GLY A 165 6.10 -16.81 -14.94
CA GLY A 165 6.97 -17.48 -13.99
C GLY A 165 6.22 -18.00 -12.78
N ASN A 166 5.32 -17.20 -12.26
CA ASN A 166 4.53 -17.45 -11.08
C ASN A 166 3.54 -18.60 -11.24
N SER A 167 2.85 -18.67 -12.39
CA SER A 167 1.96 -19.79 -12.71
C SER A 167 2.68 -21.14 -12.77
N CYS A 168 4.00 -21.15 -12.66
CA CYS A 168 4.87 -22.30 -12.84
C CYS A 168 5.91 -22.48 -11.74
N ASP A 169 5.82 -21.80 -10.61
CA ASP A 169 6.75 -21.83 -9.47
C ASP A 169 8.22 -21.54 -9.83
N PHE A 170 8.48 -20.78 -10.91
CA PHE A 170 9.82 -20.50 -11.45
C PHE A 170 10.70 -21.77 -11.59
N SER A 171 10.09 -22.95 -11.81
CA SER A 171 10.78 -24.23 -11.85
C SER A 171 11.45 -24.51 -13.20
N ASP A 172 12.28 -25.55 -13.25
CA ASP A 172 12.96 -26.04 -14.46
C ASP A 172 12.03 -26.14 -15.67
N GLY A 173 12.48 -25.65 -16.81
CA GLY A 173 11.74 -25.64 -18.07
C GLY A 173 10.78 -24.47 -18.26
N ASN A 174 10.49 -23.67 -17.24
CA ASN A 174 9.63 -22.50 -17.36
C ASN A 174 10.38 -21.29 -17.91
N TRP A 175 11.69 -21.20 -17.70
CA TRP A 175 12.53 -20.26 -18.38
C TRP A 175 12.41 -20.35 -19.91
N VAL A 176 12.47 -21.58 -20.45
CA VAL A 176 12.32 -21.82 -21.89
C VAL A 176 10.91 -21.39 -22.37
N LYS A 177 9.87 -21.60 -21.56
CA LYS A 177 8.51 -21.14 -21.89
C LYS A 177 8.43 -19.63 -21.89
N ALA A 178 8.97 -18.96 -20.86
CA ALA A 178 9.01 -17.50 -20.78
C ALA A 178 9.78 -16.89 -21.97
N GLN A 179 10.97 -17.38 -22.28
CA GLN A 179 11.74 -16.96 -23.44
C GLN A 179 10.97 -17.14 -24.75
N ASN A 180 10.35 -18.30 -24.97
CA ASN A 180 9.59 -18.58 -26.16
C ASN A 180 8.38 -17.66 -26.29
N PHE A 181 7.69 -17.39 -25.19
CA PHE A 181 6.57 -16.45 -25.14
C PHE A 181 7.01 -15.05 -25.53
N ILE A 182 8.09 -14.55 -24.93
CA ILE A 182 8.62 -13.21 -25.21
C ILE A 182 9.08 -13.09 -26.67
N ARG A 183 9.85 -14.06 -27.18
CA ARG A 183 10.31 -14.08 -28.57
C ARG A 183 9.15 -14.13 -29.58
N LYS A 184 8.12 -14.93 -29.28
CA LYS A 184 6.94 -15.09 -30.14
C LYS A 184 6.11 -13.79 -30.21
N ASN A 185 6.08 -13.04 -29.14
CA ASN A 185 5.28 -11.81 -29.00
C ASN A 185 6.09 -10.53 -29.26
N ARG A 186 7.29 -10.64 -29.82
CA ARG A 186 8.12 -9.52 -30.28
C ARG A 186 7.36 -8.73 -31.34
N ASP A 187 7.34 -7.40 -31.21
CA ASP A 187 6.63 -6.44 -32.06
C ASP A 187 5.10 -6.64 -32.11
N ILE A 188 4.56 -7.50 -31.25
CA ILE A 188 3.13 -7.71 -31.01
C ILE A 188 2.77 -7.13 -29.63
N LEU A 189 3.14 -7.84 -28.57
CA LEU A 189 2.95 -7.37 -27.21
C LEU A 189 4.10 -6.47 -26.76
N PHE A 190 5.34 -6.83 -27.09
CA PHE A 190 6.56 -6.18 -26.61
C PHE A 190 7.37 -5.60 -27.75
N ASP A 191 7.88 -4.40 -27.59
CA ASP A 191 8.80 -3.84 -28.58
C ASP A 191 10.16 -4.55 -28.58
N SER A 192 10.84 -4.47 -29.74
CA SER A 192 12.12 -5.16 -29.98
C SER A 192 13.21 -4.77 -29.00
N GLU A 193 13.28 -3.49 -28.58
CA GLU A 193 14.30 -2.99 -27.66
C GLU A 193 14.17 -3.61 -26.27
N CYS A 194 12.94 -3.66 -25.73
CA CYS A 194 12.65 -4.31 -24.45
C CYS A 194 12.87 -5.82 -24.49
N VAL A 195 12.49 -6.49 -25.60
CA VAL A 195 12.76 -7.92 -25.78
C VAL A 195 14.25 -8.22 -25.76
N ASP A 196 15.06 -7.44 -26.48
CA ASP A 196 16.50 -7.63 -26.53
C ASP A 196 17.15 -7.33 -25.18
N ALA A 197 16.74 -6.26 -24.50
CA ALA A 197 17.24 -5.95 -23.17
C ALA A 197 16.94 -7.06 -22.14
N PHE A 198 15.73 -7.60 -22.13
CA PHE A 198 15.35 -8.71 -21.25
C PHE A 198 16.20 -9.95 -21.53
N LEU A 199 16.31 -10.38 -22.78
CA LEU A 199 17.06 -11.58 -23.16
C LEU A 199 18.57 -11.46 -22.96
N ASP A 200 19.10 -10.25 -22.96
CA ASP A 200 20.51 -9.97 -22.68
C ASP A 200 20.84 -10.07 -21.19
N VAL A 201 19.90 -9.70 -20.32
CA VAL A 201 20.13 -9.57 -18.87
C VAL A 201 19.74 -10.82 -18.11
N PHE A 202 18.63 -11.48 -18.51
CA PHE A 202 18.09 -12.61 -17.78
C PHE A 202 18.59 -13.95 -18.33
N SER A 203 19.20 -14.71 -17.44
CA SER A 203 19.53 -16.14 -17.62
C SER A 203 18.49 -17.01 -16.91
N GLU A 204 18.56 -18.33 -17.14
CA GLU A 204 17.78 -19.31 -16.39
C GLU A 204 18.02 -19.21 -14.89
N GLU A 205 19.28 -19.02 -14.48
CA GLU A 205 19.68 -18.89 -13.08
C GLU A 205 19.01 -17.67 -12.40
N ASN A 206 19.04 -16.49 -13.05
CA ASN A 206 18.38 -15.28 -12.54
C ASN A 206 16.85 -15.44 -12.47
N PHE A 207 16.26 -16.09 -13.47
CA PHE A 207 14.82 -16.36 -13.49
C PHE A 207 14.40 -17.29 -12.33
N MET A 208 15.15 -18.37 -12.11
CA MET A 208 14.87 -19.31 -11.01
C MET A 208 15.11 -18.68 -9.63
N SER A 209 16.07 -17.76 -9.50
CA SER A 209 16.34 -17.08 -8.24
C SER A 209 15.18 -16.19 -7.77
N MET A 210 14.26 -15.80 -8.67
CA MET A 210 13.07 -15.01 -8.31
C MET A 210 12.06 -15.75 -7.43
N SER A 211 12.15 -17.09 -7.32
CA SER A 211 11.39 -17.86 -6.33
C SER A 211 11.96 -17.79 -4.92
N GLN A 212 13.18 -17.25 -4.75
CA GLN A 212 13.91 -17.17 -3.50
C GLN A 212 14.04 -15.71 -3.06
N ASP A 213 14.35 -15.47 -1.79
CA ASP A 213 14.50 -14.10 -1.25
C ASP A 213 15.73 -13.34 -1.78
N ILE A 214 16.65 -14.06 -2.44
CA ILE A 214 17.93 -13.53 -2.97
C ILE A 214 17.72 -12.37 -3.96
N PHE A 215 16.64 -12.38 -4.75
CA PHE A 215 16.37 -11.31 -5.71
C PHE A 215 16.14 -9.94 -5.04
N GLU A 216 15.62 -9.93 -3.82
CA GLU A 216 15.43 -8.68 -3.08
C GLU A 216 16.77 -8.06 -2.68
N GLU A 217 17.74 -8.86 -2.28
CA GLU A 217 19.10 -8.38 -1.98
C GLU A 217 19.77 -7.79 -3.22
N GLU A 218 19.61 -8.44 -4.39
CA GLU A 218 20.13 -7.94 -5.65
C GLU A 218 19.43 -6.66 -6.11
N LEU A 219 18.10 -6.57 -5.95
CA LEU A 219 17.32 -5.35 -6.21
C LEU A 219 17.91 -4.17 -5.43
N TRP A 220 18.18 -4.36 -4.13
CA TRP A 220 18.70 -3.28 -3.29
C TRP A 220 20.18 -2.95 -3.51
N LYS A 221 20.96 -3.85 -4.10
CA LYS A 221 22.33 -3.54 -4.55
C LYS A 221 22.32 -2.66 -5.81
N THR A 222 21.32 -2.84 -6.66
CA THR A 222 21.22 -2.14 -7.93
C THR A 222 20.59 -0.75 -7.78
N ILE A 223 19.59 -0.61 -6.91
CA ILE A 223 18.96 0.68 -6.65
C ILE A 223 19.71 1.40 -5.54
N PRO A 224 20.36 2.54 -5.81
CA PRO A 224 20.96 3.33 -4.75
C PRO A 224 19.89 3.81 -3.79
N ARG A 225 19.88 3.30 -2.56
CA ARG A 225 19.06 3.85 -1.48
C ARG A 225 19.64 5.22 -1.11
N GLN A 226 19.01 6.28 -1.56
CA GLN A 226 19.40 7.65 -1.24
C GLN A 226 18.24 8.31 -0.53
N LYS A 227 18.47 8.71 0.73
CA LYS A 227 17.54 9.57 1.44
C LYS A 227 17.42 10.91 0.71
N ARG A 228 16.21 11.41 0.67
CA ARG A 228 15.89 12.73 0.12
C ARG A 228 15.40 13.62 1.24
N SER A 229 15.85 14.88 1.23
CA SER A 229 15.24 15.90 2.07
C SER A 229 13.85 16.19 1.54
N CYS A 230 12.83 15.79 2.29
CA CYS A 230 11.43 15.98 1.97
C CYS A 230 10.85 17.07 2.86
N ASP A 231 10.13 18.01 2.26
CA ASP A 231 9.28 18.93 3.01
C ASP A 231 8.01 18.25 3.52
N PHE A 232 7.29 18.90 4.40
CA PHE A 232 6.06 18.35 5.00
C PHE A 232 5.02 17.96 3.93
N ASN A 233 4.86 18.75 2.88
CA ASN A 233 3.93 18.44 1.81
C ASN A 233 4.29 17.15 1.08
N THR A 234 5.57 16.92 0.81
CA THR A 234 6.07 15.71 0.18
C THR A 234 5.82 14.49 1.07
N CYS A 235 6.19 14.57 2.35
CA CYS A 235 5.92 13.50 3.32
C CYS A 235 4.42 13.21 3.43
N LYS A 236 3.60 14.25 3.53
CA LYS A 236 2.16 14.17 3.56
C LYS A 236 1.58 13.47 2.32
N ASN A 237 2.02 13.86 1.12
CA ASN A 237 1.53 13.27 -0.12
C ASN A 237 1.82 11.77 -0.22
N ILE A 238 3.02 11.34 0.22
CA ILE A 238 3.40 9.92 0.25
C ILE A 238 2.53 9.16 1.27
N ALA A 239 2.38 9.70 2.48
CA ALA A 239 1.57 9.09 3.53
C ALA A 239 0.08 9.01 3.12
N ASP A 240 -0.47 10.08 2.55
CA ASP A 240 -1.85 10.14 2.03
C ASP A 240 -2.09 9.13 0.91
N PHE A 241 -1.08 8.90 0.04
CA PHE A 241 -1.16 7.90 -1.01
C PHE A 241 -1.40 6.50 -0.42
N PHE A 242 -0.59 6.09 0.57
CA PHE A 242 -0.75 4.77 1.18
C PHE A 242 -1.99 4.67 2.07
N ALA A 243 -2.32 5.73 2.81
CA ALA A 243 -3.56 5.78 3.59
C ALA A 243 -4.80 5.55 2.71
N GLN A 244 -4.84 6.16 1.52
CA GLN A 244 -5.94 5.97 0.56
C GLN A 244 -6.02 4.53 0.06
N ILE A 245 -4.90 3.87 -0.23
CA ILE A 245 -4.88 2.47 -0.63
C ILE A 245 -5.48 1.56 0.46
N VAL A 246 -5.07 1.78 1.72
CA VAL A 246 -5.63 1.06 2.89
C VAL A 246 -7.13 1.31 3.01
N ASP A 247 -7.52 2.57 2.89
CA ASP A 247 -8.92 2.99 3.04
C ASP A 247 -9.82 2.42 1.92
N TYR A 248 -9.30 2.13 0.73
CA TYR A 248 -10.07 1.45 -0.33
C TYR A 248 -10.29 -0.04 -0.09
N LYS A 249 -9.44 -0.71 0.70
CA LYS A 249 -9.62 -2.13 1.01
C LYS A 249 -10.82 -2.38 1.93
N SER A 250 -11.23 -1.39 2.73
CA SER A 250 -12.35 -1.51 3.66
C SER A 250 -13.37 -0.39 3.44
N GLU A 251 -14.60 -0.75 3.10
CA GLU A 251 -15.72 0.21 2.94
C GLU A 251 -15.96 1.06 4.20
N PHE A 252 -15.46 0.61 5.35
CA PHE A 252 -15.63 1.27 6.64
C PHE A 252 -14.60 2.37 6.93
N THR A 253 -13.53 2.45 6.13
CA THR A 253 -12.35 3.30 6.45
C THR A 253 -12.12 4.48 5.52
N GLY A 254 -12.96 4.70 4.52
CA GLY A 254 -12.79 5.63 3.38
C GLY A 254 -12.22 7.05 3.65
N LYS A 255 -11.97 7.42 4.92
CA LYS A 255 -11.27 8.64 5.34
C LYS A 255 -10.66 8.49 6.74
N HIS A 256 -10.65 7.29 7.32
CA HIS A 256 -10.24 7.08 8.71
C HIS A 256 -8.77 7.40 8.91
N SER A 257 -7.88 6.79 8.14
CA SER A 257 -6.43 6.95 8.29
C SER A 257 -5.99 8.40 8.10
N LEU A 258 -6.57 9.10 7.12
CA LEU A 258 -6.32 10.54 6.93
C LEU A 258 -6.88 11.38 8.09
N GLY A 259 -8.03 11.01 8.63
CA GLY A 259 -8.64 11.67 9.78
C GLY A 259 -7.78 11.53 11.05
N VAL A 260 -7.23 10.33 11.29
CA VAL A 260 -6.28 10.09 12.39
C VAL A 260 -5.01 10.92 12.20
N ALA A 261 -4.41 10.91 11.00
CA ALA A 261 -3.21 11.67 10.69
C ALA A 261 -3.38 13.17 10.96
N GLN A 262 -4.48 13.76 10.45
CA GLN A 262 -4.78 15.18 10.62
C GLN A 262 -4.98 15.55 12.10
N LYS A 263 -5.81 14.79 12.82
CA LYS A 263 -6.08 15.06 14.23
C LYS A 263 -4.86 14.83 15.14
N ALA A 264 -4.05 13.82 14.84
CA ALA A 264 -2.83 13.58 15.59
C ALA A 264 -1.82 14.72 15.41
N ALA A 265 -1.65 15.21 14.19
CA ALA A 265 -0.80 16.35 13.91
C ALA A 265 -1.34 17.66 14.54
N GLU A 266 -2.66 17.93 14.44
CA GLU A 266 -3.31 19.10 15.07
C GLU A 266 -3.16 19.07 16.60
N LEU A 267 -3.34 17.91 17.22
CA LEU A 267 -3.13 17.75 18.65
C LEU A 267 -1.67 17.95 19.05
N ALA A 268 -0.73 17.42 18.27
CA ALA A 268 0.70 17.60 18.52
C ALA A 268 1.11 19.08 18.39
N GLU A 269 0.60 19.81 17.40
CA GLU A 269 0.79 21.25 17.27
C GLU A 269 0.23 22.00 18.48
N TYR A 270 -1.00 21.67 18.91
CA TYR A 270 -1.62 22.23 20.10
C TYR A 270 -0.79 21.98 21.38
N MET A 271 -0.15 20.81 21.48
CA MET A 271 0.72 20.43 22.60
C MET A 271 2.12 21.05 22.50
N GLY A 272 2.47 21.73 21.40
CA GLY A 272 3.73 22.44 21.23
C GLY A 272 4.89 21.56 20.78
N TYR A 273 4.61 20.48 20.04
CA TYR A 273 5.64 19.65 19.39
C TYR A 273 6.39 20.42 18.32
N SER A 274 7.60 19.97 18.00
CA SER A 274 8.37 20.53 16.88
C SER A 274 7.74 20.19 15.53
N GLU A 275 7.96 21.01 14.49
CA GLU A 275 7.51 20.72 13.13
C GLU A 275 7.95 19.32 12.67
N ALA A 276 9.19 18.91 12.99
CA ALA A 276 9.72 17.62 12.63
C ALA A 276 8.98 16.46 13.31
N ASP A 277 8.55 16.61 14.55
CA ASP A 277 7.79 15.58 15.26
C ASP A 277 6.33 15.57 14.78
N ILE A 278 5.75 16.72 14.44
CA ILE A 278 4.42 16.83 13.83
C ILE A 278 4.39 16.08 12.48
N GLU A 279 5.44 16.23 11.64
CA GLU A 279 5.59 15.47 10.38
C GLU A 279 5.56 13.96 10.63
N LYS A 280 6.34 13.48 11.60
CA LYS A 280 6.42 12.05 11.94
C LYS A 280 5.08 11.54 12.50
N ILE A 281 4.42 12.30 13.38
CA ILE A 281 3.11 11.96 13.94
C ILE A 281 2.06 11.88 12.84
N TYR A 282 2.08 12.81 11.87
CA TYR A 282 1.20 12.75 10.71
C TYR A 282 1.41 11.46 9.92
N MET A 283 2.66 11.11 9.60
CA MET A 283 2.98 9.87 8.88
C MET A 283 2.56 8.63 9.66
N ALA A 284 2.81 8.60 10.97
CA ALA A 284 2.37 7.49 11.81
C ALA A 284 0.84 7.32 11.78
N GLY A 285 0.09 8.41 11.86
CA GLY A 285 -1.36 8.40 11.75
C GLY A 285 -1.88 7.92 10.40
N ALA A 286 -1.24 8.32 9.30
CA ALA A 286 -1.61 7.90 7.96
C ALA A 286 -1.31 6.42 7.69
N LEU A 287 -0.26 5.87 8.31
CA LEU A 287 0.23 4.51 8.08
C LEU A 287 -0.16 3.51 9.19
N HIS A 288 -0.86 3.94 10.27
CA HIS A 288 -1.12 3.08 11.43
C HIS A 288 -1.83 1.77 11.08
N ASP A 289 -2.68 1.80 10.09
CA ASP A 289 -3.52 0.71 9.63
C ASP A 289 -2.99 -0.02 8.38
N ILE A 290 -1.75 0.27 7.90
CA ILE A 290 -1.20 -0.34 6.69
C ILE A 290 -1.20 -1.88 6.77
N GLY A 291 -1.05 -2.44 7.95
CA GLY A 291 -1.11 -3.89 8.18
C GLY A 291 -2.48 -4.52 7.98
N LYS A 292 -3.57 -3.74 7.86
CA LYS A 292 -4.91 -4.26 7.48
C LYS A 292 -4.90 -4.86 6.08
N MET A 293 -3.98 -4.44 5.24
CA MET A 293 -3.80 -4.98 3.89
C MET A 293 -3.49 -6.49 3.89
N ALA A 294 -2.84 -6.99 4.95
CA ALA A 294 -2.55 -8.41 5.15
C ALA A 294 -3.69 -9.18 5.87
N ILE A 295 -4.80 -8.54 6.19
CA ILE A 295 -5.99 -9.17 6.75
C ILE A 295 -6.97 -9.49 5.63
N GLY A 296 -7.46 -10.73 5.55
CA GLY A 296 -8.42 -11.14 4.53
C GLY A 296 -9.75 -10.39 4.63
N ASN A 297 -10.40 -10.15 3.49
CA ASN A 297 -11.66 -9.40 3.40
C ASN A 297 -12.78 -10.10 4.17
N GLU A 298 -12.73 -11.43 4.31
CA GLU A 298 -13.70 -12.20 5.13
C GLU A 298 -13.75 -11.77 6.60
N ILE A 299 -12.68 -11.11 7.08
CA ILE A 299 -12.63 -10.56 8.45
C ILE A 299 -12.89 -9.06 8.44
N LEU A 300 -12.24 -8.34 7.50
CA LEU A 300 -12.32 -6.87 7.45
C LEU A 300 -13.74 -6.37 7.16
N GLU A 301 -14.46 -7.05 6.27
CA GLU A 301 -15.77 -6.65 5.78
C GLU A 301 -16.90 -7.50 6.35
N LYS A 302 -16.61 -8.31 7.38
CA LYS A 302 -17.62 -9.17 7.98
C LYS A 302 -18.79 -8.35 8.51
N PRO A 303 -20.00 -8.57 8.02
CA PRO A 303 -21.19 -7.93 8.56
C PRO A 303 -21.48 -8.47 9.96
N GLY A 304 -21.35 -7.62 10.96
CA GLY A 304 -21.66 -7.97 12.34
C GLY A 304 -20.44 -8.15 13.24
N ARG A 305 -20.60 -8.92 14.30
CA ARG A 305 -19.56 -9.08 15.33
C ARG A 305 -18.57 -10.18 14.95
N LEU A 306 -17.27 -9.90 15.04
CA LEU A 306 -16.22 -10.91 14.90
C LEU A 306 -16.30 -11.95 16.04
N SER A 307 -16.04 -13.22 15.74
CA SER A 307 -15.76 -14.23 16.76
C SER A 307 -14.43 -13.93 17.48
N ASP A 308 -14.17 -14.61 18.60
CA ASP A 308 -12.91 -14.41 19.35
C ASP A 308 -11.69 -14.79 18.50
N GLU A 309 -11.80 -15.81 17.66
CA GLU A 309 -10.75 -16.24 16.73
C GLU A 309 -10.52 -15.20 15.62
N GLU A 310 -11.58 -14.74 14.97
CA GLU A 310 -11.52 -13.69 13.96
C GLU A 310 -10.99 -12.38 14.54
N PHE A 311 -11.43 -12.02 15.74
CA PHE A 311 -10.90 -10.84 16.42
C PHE A 311 -9.40 -10.99 16.77
N SER A 312 -8.97 -12.21 17.12
CA SER A 312 -7.54 -12.50 17.30
C SER A 312 -6.75 -12.32 16.01
N ARG A 313 -7.28 -12.76 14.87
CA ARG A 313 -6.68 -12.52 13.54
C ARG A 313 -6.69 -11.03 13.19
N MET A 314 -7.79 -10.31 13.44
CA MET A 314 -7.88 -8.87 13.21
C MET A 314 -6.79 -8.10 13.98
N LYS A 315 -6.50 -8.45 15.23
CA LYS A 315 -5.46 -7.79 16.04
C LYS A 315 -4.06 -7.88 15.43
N ASN A 316 -3.81 -8.83 14.54
CA ASN A 316 -2.50 -8.98 13.89
C ASN A 316 -2.15 -7.80 12.98
N HIS A 317 -3.13 -6.98 12.53
CA HIS A 317 -2.82 -5.84 11.66
C HIS A 317 -1.81 -4.88 12.29
N ALA A 318 -1.89 -4.63 13.60
CA ALA A 318 -0.92 -3.77 14.29
C ALA A 318 0.51 -4.37 14.27
N GLY A 319 0.61 -5.70 14.45
CA GLY A 319 1.87 -6.42 14.27
C GLY A 319 2.38 -6.40 12.82
N TYR A 320 1.49 -6.51 11.83
CA TYR A 320 1.86 -6.37 10.41
C TYR A 320 2.31 -4.95 10.08
N THR A 321 1.65 -3.91 10.64
CA THR A 321 2.11 -2.52 10.52
C THR A 321 3.56 -2.40 11.03
N TYR A 322 3.85 -2.95 12.20
CA TYR A 322 5.21 -2.96 12.75
C TYR A 322 6.21 -3.65 11.81
N MET A 323 5.87 -4.83 11.30
CA MET A 323 6.74 -5.59 10.38
C MET A 323 7.01 -4.83 9.08
N ILE A 324 5.96 -4.33 8.43
CA ILE A 324 6.07 -3.58 7.17
C ILE A 324 6.97 -2.36 7.34
N LEU A 325 6.73 -1.55 8.37
CA LEU A 325 7.50 -0.32 8.57
C LEU A 325 8.90 -0.57 9.16
N SER A 326 9.21 -1.78 9.64
CA SER A 326 10.58 -2.15 10.09
C SER A 326 11.57 -2.25 8.94
N ASP A 327 11.11 -2.41 7.69
CA ASP A 327 11.96 -2.47 6.51
C ASP A 327 12.42 -1.07 6.02
N VAL A 328 11.90 0.02 6.63
CA VAL A 328 12.24 1.39 6.26
C VAL A 328 13.35 1.92 7.17
N GLU A 329 14.45 2.39 6.58
CA GLU A 329 15.62 2.89 7.31
C GLU A 329 15.31 4.21 8.05
N ASP A 330 15.75 4.35 9.31
CA ASP A 330 15.55 5.51 10.20
C ASP A 330 14.06 5.86 10.41
N PHE A 331 13.19 4.86 10.43
CA PHE A 331 11.75 5.03 10.55
C PHE A 331 11.18 4.49 11.87
N GLU A 332 12.07 4.14 12.82
CA GLU A 332 11.71 3.45 14.07
C GLU A 332 10.64 4.21 14.86
N GLU A 333 10.73 5.54 14.97
CA GLU A 333 9.76 6.35 15.69
C GLU A 333 8.38 6.30 15.01
N VAL A 334 8.33 6.53 13.70
CA VAL A 334 7.06 6.49 12.94
C VAL A 334 6.46 5.08 12.99
N ARG A 335 7.29 4.02 12.84
CA ARG A 335 6.87 2.61 12.96
C ARG A 335 6.22 2.33 14.31
N ASP A 336 6.90 2.69 15.41
CA ASP A 336 6.43 2.39 16.76
C ASP A 336 5.15 3.18 17.07
N TRP A 337 5.12 4.47 16.72
CA TRP A 337 3.93 5.31 16.89
C TRP A 337 2.74 4.78 16.08
N ALA A 338 2.97 4.32 14.84
CA ALA A 338 1.93 3.72 14.01
C ALA A 338 1.45 2.37 14.58
N ALA A 339 2.37 1.48 14.96
CA ALA A 339 2.04 0.09 15.31
C ALA A 339 1.44 -0.06 16.72
N PHE A 340 1.69 0.88 17.64
CA PHE A 340 1.25 0.75 19.04
C PHE A 340 -0.07 1.46 19.36
N HIS A 341 -0.81 1.90 18.35
CA HIS A 341 -2.08 2.61 18.52
C HIS A 341 -3.16 1.78 19.25
N HIS A 342 -2.99 0.47 19.36
CA HIS A 342 -3.87 -0.41 20.13
C HIS A 342 -3.26 -0.91 21.45
N GLU A 343 -2.11 -0.42 21.84
CA GLU A 343 -1.57 -0.67 23.17
C GLU A 343 -2.37 0.08 24.24
N LYS A 344 -2.36 -0.46 25.45
CA LYS A 344 -3.03 0.14 26.59
C LYS A 344 -2.08 0.33 27.75
N LEU A 345 -2.27 1.38 28.56
CA LEU A 345 -1.38 1.69 29.67
C LEU A 345 -1.33 0.59 30.74
N ASP A 346 -2.40 -0.24 30.85
CA ASP A 346 -2.47 -1.38 31.77
C ASP A 346 -1.81 -2.67 31.23
N GLY A 347 -1.25 -2.64 30.02
CA GLY A 347 -0.61 -3.78 29.36
C GLY A 347 -1.57 -4.82 28.77
N THR A 348 -2.89 -4.54 28.74
CA THR A 348 -3.89 -5.45 28.12
C THR A 348 -4.12 -5.17 26.64
N GLY A 349 -3.34 -4.24 26.06
CA GLY A 349 -3.36 -3.89 24.65
C GLY A 349 -2.69 -4.92 23.74
N TYR A 350 -2.50 -4.59 22.50
CA TYR A 350 -1.79 -5.39 21.50
C TYR A 350 -1.06 -4.47 20.52
N PRO A 351 -0.03 -4.91 19.76
CA PRO A 351 0.35 -6.30 19.53
C PRO A 351 1.31 -6.91 20.56
N PHE A 352 1.99 -6.09 21.38
CA PHE A 352 3.07 -6.56 22.27
C PHE A 352 2.71 -6.53 23.76
N GLY A 353 1.56 -5.95 24.15
CA GLY A 353 1.14 -5.82 25.54
C GLY A 353 2.00 -4.85 26.35
N ARG A 354 2.45 -3.75 25.75
CA ARG A 354 3.27 -2.73 26.41
C ARG A 354 2.48 -1.99 27.47
N THR A 355 3.16 -1.70 28.58
CA THR A 355 2.59 -0.92 29.68
C THR A 355 2.82 0.58 29.48
N GLY A 356 2.11 1.41 30.23
CA GLY A 356 2.29 2.86 30.20
C GLY A 356 3.72 3.33 30.51
N ALA A 357 4.52 2.55 31.24
CA ALA A 357 5.93 2.87 31.50
C ALA A 357 6.82 2.66 30.26
N GLU A 358 6.39 1.84 29.31
CA GLU A 358 7.11 1.48 28.10
C GLU A 358 6.65 2.27 26.87
N LEU A 359 5.49 2.92 26.95
CA LEU A 359 4.90 3.75 25.89
C LEU A 359 5.34 5.21 26.04
N ASN A 360 5.87 5.80 25.00
CA ASN A 360 6.17 7.23 24.94
C ASN A 360 4.90 8.08 24.68
N GLU A 361 5.00 9.39 24.76
CA GLU A 361 3.83 10.27 24.62
C GLU A 361 3.21 10.23 23.23
N PRO A 362 3.96 10.26 22.09
CA PRO A 362 3.40 10.09 20.74
C PRO A 362 2.64 8.78 20.55
N GLU A 363 3.10 7.65 21.06
CA GLU A 363 2.39 6.36 21.00
C GLU A 363 1.04 6.43 21.73
N ARG A 364 0.98 7.11 22.88
CA ARG A 364 -0.26 7.36 23.62
C ARG A 364 -1.18 8.34 22.90
N ILE A 365 -0.62 9.36 22.21
CA ILE A 365 -1.38 10.28 21.35
C ILE A 365 -2.08 9.49 20.25
N MET A 366 -1.35 8.60 19.57
CA MET A 366 -1.92 7.77 18.51
C MET A 366 -3.08 6.92 19.00
N ALA A 367 -2.93 6.25 20.13
CA ALA A 367 -4.01 5.43 20.72
C ALA A 367 -5.26 6.27 21.07
N CYS A 368 -5.08 7.44 21.65
CA CYS A 368 -6.20 8.32 22.02
C CYS A 368 -6.91 8.92 20.80
N VAL A 369 -6.13 9.35 19.79
CA VAL A 369 -6.66 9.98 18.57
C VAL A 369 -7.36 8.98 17.67
N ASP A 370 -6.83 7.76 17.52
CA ASP A 370 -7.49 6.69 16.77
C ASP A 370 -8.89 6.40 17.35
N ILE A 371 -9.00 6.21 18.67
CA ILE A 371 -10.29 6.01 19.33
C ILE A 371 -11.21 7.22 19.12
N TYR A 372 -10.70 8.44 19.28
CA TYR A 372 -11.48 9.66 19.06
C TYR A 372 -12.00 9.76 17.62
N GLN A 373 -11.15 9.51 16.63
CA GLN A 373 -11.52 9.50 15.22
C GLN A 373 -12.60 8.43 14.96
N ALA A 374 -12.40 7.21 15.43
CA ALA A 374 -13.37 6.12 15.26
C ALA A 374 -14.76 6.42 15.88
N LEU A 375 -14.80 7.22 16.95
CA LEU A 375 -16.05 7.64 17.59
C LEU A 375 -16.74 8.79 16.86
N THR A 376 -15.98 9.74 16.33
CA THR A 376 -16.53 10.99 15.73
C THR A 376 -16.74 10.91 14.24
N GLU A 377 -16.15 9.94 13.55
CA GLU A 377 -16.30 9.74 12.12
C GLU A 377 -17.70 9.24 11.75
N SER A 378 -18.30 9.90 10.78
CA SER A 378 -19.57 9.44 10.18
C SER A 378 -19.26 8.33 9.16
N ARG A 379 -19.95 7.20 9.28
CA ARG A 379 -19.89 6.05 8.37
C ARG A 379 -21.21 5.90 7.63
N PRO A 380 -21.28 5.24 6.47
CA PRO A 380 -22.52 5.11 5.69
C PRO A 380 -23.74 4.64 6.50
N TYR A 381 -23.51 3.82 7.53
CA TYR A 381 -24.58 3.23 8.35
C TYR A 381 -24.65 3.80 9.77
N LYS A 382 -23.79 4.77 10.15
CA LYS A 382 -23.71 5.30 11.50
C LYS A 382 -23.20 6.74 11.49
N SER A 383 -24.02 7.68 11.96
CA SER A 383 -23.58 9.06 12.22
C SER A 383 -22.51 9.04 13.31
N GLY A 384 -21.45 9.84 13.12
CA GLY A 384 -20.44 10.08 14.14
C GLY A 384 -21.05 10.64 15.43
N MET A 385 -20.38 10.38 16.53
CA MET A 385 -20.78 10.97 17.82
C MET A 385 -20.40 12.46 17.87
N THR A 386 -21.11 13.21 18.71
CA THR A 386 -20.67 14.58 19.02
C THR A 386 -19.36 14.54 19.82
N HIS A 387 -18.61 15.64 19.75
CA HIS A 387 -17.37 15.80 20.50
C HIS A 387 -17.53 15.46 22.00
N GLU A 388 -18.57 16.00 22.64
CA GLU A 388 -18.82 15.81 24.09
C GLU A 388 -19.06 14.32 24.43
N LYS A 389 -19.79 13.60 23.57
CA LYS A 389 -20.02 12.17 23.78
C LYS A 389 -18.74 11.36 23.60
N ALA A 390 -17.94 11.69 22.59
CA ALA A 390 -16.66 11.04 22.36
C ALA A 390 -15.70 11.28 23.54
N CYS A 391 -15.61 12.52 24.03
CA CYS A 391 -14.80 12.87 25.21
C CYS A 391 -15.25 12.12 26.46
N THR A 392 -16.57 11.96 26.70
CA THR A 392 -17.08 11.17 27.84
C THR A 392 -16.61 9.72 27.80
N ILE A 393 -16.55 9.11 26.60
CA ILE A 393 -16.06 7.73 26.45
C ILE A 393 -14.56 7.67 26.71
N LEU A 394 -13.78 8.63 26.18
CA LEU A 394 -12.34 8.69 26.44
C LEU A 394 -12.05 8.89 27.93
N GLU A 395 -12.79 9.76 28.64
CA GLU A 395 -12.67 9.96 30.08
C GLU A 395 -12.94 8.67 30.87
N ASP A 396 -13.96 7.87 30.49
CA ASP A 396 -14.24 6.56 31.08
C ASP A 396 -13.09 5.56 30.83
N MET A 397 -12.54 5.52 29.64
CA MET A 397 -11.38 4.68 29.31
C MET A 397 -10.11 5.10 30.06
N ALA A 398 -9.87 6.39 30.19
CA ALA A 398 -8.76 6.94 30.98
C ALA A 398 -8.94 6.61 32.48
N GLY A 399 -10.18 6.71 33.03
CA GLY A 399 -10.51 6.30 34.39
C GLY A 399 -10.27 4.82 34.67
N LYS A 400 -10.33 3.97 33.64
CA LYS A 400 -10.00 2.53 33.72
C LYS A 400 -8.48 2.26 33.59
N GLY A 401 -7.67 3.29 33.33
CA GLY A 401 -6.23 3.15 33.12
C GLY A 401 -5.86 2.55 31.75
N TRP A 402 -6.75 2.63 30.76
CA TRP A 402 -6.49 2.09 29.42
C TRP A 402 -5.74 3.08 28.54
N ILE A 403 -6.11 4.36 28.60
CA ILE A 403 -5.51 5.44 27.81
C ILE A 403 -5.04 6.59 28.72
N ASP A 404 -4.28 7.52 28.15
CA ASP A 404 -3.69 8.62 28.90
C ASP A 404 -4.71 9.73 29.21
N ALA A 405 -4.90 10.02 30.52
CA ALA A 405 -5.86 11.01 30.98
C ALA A 405 -5.46 12.46 30.62
N ALA A 406 -4.15 12.76 30.60
CA ALA A 406 -3.68 14.11 30.26
C ALA A 406 -3.88 14.37 28.75
N ILE A 407 -3.61 13.39 27.90
CA ILE A 407 -3.86 13.47 26.47
C ILE A 407 -5.37 13.57 26.20
N THR A 408 -6.20 12.81 26.91
CA THR A 408 -7.67 12.89 26.81
C THR A 408 -8.17 14.32 27.08
N GLU A 409 -7.65 14.99 28.10
CA GLU A 409 -8.02 16.39 28.40
C GLU A 409 -7.54 17.33 27.26
N LYS A 410 -6.33 17.10 26.69
CA LYS A 410 -5.85 17.89 25.55
C LYS A 410 -6.71 17.71 24.29
N ILE A 411 -7.21 16.50 24.01
CA ILE A 411 -8.18 16.24 22.92
C ILE A 411 -9.45 17.06 23.15
N LYS A 412 -9.97 17.06 24.37
CA LYS A 412 -11.17 17.81 24.75
C LYS A 412 -11.00 19.30 24.57
N GLU A 413 -9.86 19.86 24.95
CA GLU A 413 -9.54 21.27 24.77
C GLU A 413 -9.34 21.63 23.29
N CYS A 414 -8.50 20.86 22.58
CA CYS A 414 -8.06 21.14 21.20
C CYS A 414 -9.24 21.11 20.22
N PHE A 415 -10.08 20.07 20.28
CA PHE A 415 -11.15 19.86 19.29
C PHE A 415 -12.49 20.50 19.69
N ALA A 416 -12.60 21.16 20.83
CA ALA A 416 -13.81 21.90 21.23
C ALA A 416 -14.12 23.10 20.32
N ALA A 417 -13.09 23.67 19.67
CA ALA A 417 -13.22 24.86 18.84
C ALA A 417 -13.55 24.58 17.36
N THR A 418 -13.63 23.30 16.97
CA THR A 418 -13.80 22.89 15.56
C THR A 418 -15.28 22.59 15.21
N ILE A 419 -16.23 22.97 16.08
CA ILE A 419 -17.68 22.76 15.92
C ILE A 419 -18.39 24.03 15.48
#